data_bf82f6517d815e7c1fc3950707b4cbed
#
_entry.id   bf82f6517d815e7c1fc3950707b4cbed
#
_cell.length_a   1.000
_cell.length_b   1.000
_cell.length_c   1.000
_cell.angle_alpha   90.00
_cell.angle_beta   90.00
_cell.angle_gamma   90.00
#
_symmetry.space_group_name_H-M   'P 1'
#
loop_
_entity.id
_entity.type
_entity.pdbx_description
1 polymer ?
#
loop_
_entity_poly.entity_id
_entity_poly.type
_entity_poly.pdbx_seq_one_letter_code
_entity_poly.pdbx_strand_id
1 'polypeptide(L)'
;MANKVKYGLCNVYYAVATLSSSNVATYGTPKAWPGAVNLSLDAEGNTTKFRADNIDYWVGQSNNGYSGDFESALIPDDFRQDILGEIMDSSGVLVEDAGAKTVPFALLFQFEGDEKNTRHVLYNCSATRPSVSGSTTEEEIEPQTETLTLTAVSVHNSSLNKDLIKARCKESDAPYSTWFEAVYQPTTISG
;
A
#
# COMPACT_ATOMS: atom_id res chain seq x y z
N MET A 1 4.63 13.08 28.39
CA MET A 1 5.26 11.79 28.07
C MET A 1 5.10 11.59 26.59
N ALA A 2 6.18 11.32 25.87
CA ALA A 2 6.12 11.04 24.45
C ALA A 2 5.32 9.76 24.20
N ASN A 3 4.42 9.76 23.23
CA ASN A 3 3.60 8.61 22.91
C ASN A 3 4.46 7.57 22.17
N LYS A 4 4.76 6.45 22.83
CA LYS A 4 5.64 5.38 22.29
C LYS A 4 4.90 4.30 21.51
N VAL A 5 3.60 4.49 21.29
CA VAL A 5 2.72 3.53 20.62
C VAL A 5 2.06 4.20 19.43
N LYS A 6 1.72 3.42 18.42
CA LYS A 6 0.90 3.84 17.29
C LYS A 6 -0.47 3.16 17.38
N TYR A 7 -1.50 3.88 17.01
CA TYR A 7 -2.88 3.38 16.90
C TYR A 7 -3.62 4.23 15.86
N GLY A 8 -4.79 3.78 15.43
CA GLY A 8 -5.63 4.54 14.52
C GLY A 8 -5.01 4.72 13.13
N LEU A 9 -5.42 3.90 12.17
CA LEU A 9 -5.08 4.10 10.77
C LEU A 9 -5.84 5.31 10.25
N CYS A 10 -5.15 6.26 9.64
CA CYS A 10 -5.75 7.49 9.12
C CYS A 10 -5.01 7.99 7.88
N ASN A 11 -5.59 9.00 7.21
CA ASN A 11 -4.99 9.65 6.04
C ASN A 11 -4.51 8.64 5.00
N VAL A 12 -5.40 7.71 4.59
CA VAL A 12 -5.08 6.75 3.54
C VAL A 12 -5.35 7.37 2.18
N TYR A 13 -4.37 7.25 1.29
CA TYR A 13 -4.43 7.71 -0.10
C TYR A 13 -3.86 6.63 -1.01
N TYR A 14 -4.31 6.61 -2.25
CA TYR A 14 -3.69 5.80 -3.29
C TYR A 14 -3.32 6.67 -4.50
N ALA A 15 -2.30 6.27 -5.22
CA ALA A 15 -1.92 6.91 -6.47
C ALA A 15 -1.64 5.86 -7.53
N VAL A 16 -2.28 5.96 -8.68
CA VAL A 16 -2.05 5.05 -9.81
C VAL A 16 -0.58 5.06 -10.19
N ALA A 17 0.03 3.90 -10.34
CA ALA A 17 1.41 3.74 -10.76
C ALA A 17 1.48 3.21 -12.19
N THR A 18 2.31 3.82 -13.02
CA THR A 18 2.67 3.30 -14.34
C THR A 18 4.10 2.82 -14.31
N LEU A 19 4.30 1.53 -14.56
CA LEU A 19 5.62 0.91 -14.54
C LEU A 19 6.21 0.86 -15.95
N SER A 20 7.46 1.29 -16.08
CA SER A 20 8.24 1.08 -17.30
C SER A 20 8.75 -0.35 -17.41
N SER A 21 9.29 -0.72 -18.58
CA SER A 21 9.95 -2.02 -18.77
C SER A 21 11.16 -2.25 -17.85
N SER A 22 11.73 -1.17 -17.32
CA SER A 22 12.85 -1.20 -16.36
C SER A 22 12.37 -1.18 -14.90
N ASN A 23 11.09 -1.42 -14.64
CA ASN A 23 10.46 -1.38 -13.32
C ASN A 23 10.59 -0.01 -12.60
N VAL A 24 10.69 1.07 -13.36
CA VAL A 24 10.65 2.44 -12.83
C VAL A 24 9.19 2.91 -12.82
N ALA A 25 8.73 3.40 -11.67
CA ALA A 25 7.36 3.86 -11.50
C ALA A 25 7.24 5.38 -11.71
N THR A 26 6.16 5.77 -12.39
CA THR A 26 5.62 7.14 -12.38
C THR A 26 4.25 7.11 -11.74
N TYR A 27 3.91 8.15 -10.98
CA TYR A 27 2.69 8.16 -10.19
C TYR A 27 1.77 9.28 -10.60
N GLY A 28 0.48 8.99 -10.60
CA GLY A 28 -0.57 9.99 -10.67
C GLY A 28 -0.70 10.79 -9.36
N THR A 29 -1.60 11.75 -9.35
CA THR A 29 -1.93 12.50 -8.11
C THR A 29 -2.60 11.57 -7.11
N PRO A 30 -2.16 11.57 -5.83
CA PRO A 30 -2.81 10.78 -4.79
C PRO A 30 -4.28 11.17 -4.61
N LYS A 31 -5.14 10.16 -4.54
CA LYS A 31 -6.56 10.29 -4.24
C LYS A 31 -6.83 9.79 -2.83
N ALA A 32 -7.67 10.50 -2.08
CA ALA A 32 -8.02 10.12 -0.72
C ALA A 32 -8.85 8.83 -0.70
N TRP A 33 -8.59 7.97 0.30
CA TRP A 33 -9.37 6.78 0.58
C TRP A 33 -10.05 6.92 1.94
N PRO A 34 -11.27 7.44 2.00
CA PRO A 34 -12.03 7.54 3.25
C PRO A 34 -12.51 6.17 3.72
N GLY A 35 -12.63 5.99 5.03
CA GLY A 35 -13.21 4.78 5.61
C GLY A 35 -12.24 3.61 5.79
N ALA A 36 -10.94 3.84 5.79
CA ALA A 36 -9.96 2.81 6.14
C ALA A 36 -10.15 2.34 7.58
N VAL A 37 -10.23 1.02 7.78
CA VAL A 37 -10.49 0.37 9.06
C VAL A 37 -9.22 -0.29 9.60
N ASN A 38 -8.58 -1.14 8.79
CA ASN A 38 -7.40 -1.88 9.20
C ASN A 38 -6.42 -2.09 8.03
N LEU A 39 -5.14 -2.08 8.34
CA LEU A 39 -4.06 -2.44 7.42
C LEU A 39 -3.10 -3.38 8.15
N SER A 40 -3.03 -4.62 7.68
CA SER A 40 -2.15 -5.65 8.23
C SER A 40 -1.31 -6.26 7.11
N LEU A 41 -0.04 -5.88 7.05
CA LEU A 41 0.89 -6.35 6.04
C LEU A 41 2.09 -7.03 6.69
N ASP A 42 2.30 -8.29 6.34
CA ASP A 42 3.43 -9.09 6.78
C ASP A 42 4.61 -8.95 5.81
N ALA A 43 5.82 -8.97 6.36
CA ALA A 43 7.02 -8.92 5.55
C ALA A 43 7.25 -10.27 4.86
N GLU A 44 7.42 -10.23 3.54
CA GLU A 44 7.71 -11.41 2.72
C GLU A 44 9.21 -11.54 2.49
N GLY A 45 9.74 -12.76 2.67
CA GLY A 45 11.14 -13.05 2.44
C GLY A 45 11.53 -14.43 2.91
N ASN A 46 12.62 -14.95 2.34
CA ASN A 46 13.14 -16.25 2.69
C ASN A 46 14.51 -16.13 3.33
N THR A 47 14.75 -16.98 4.34
CA THR A 47 16.08 -17.19 4.89
C THR A 47 16.65 -18.48 4.30
N THR A 48 17.74 -18.37 3.54
CA THR A 48 18.47 -19.51 3.00
C THR A 48 19.71 -19.75 3.83
N LYS A 49 19.90 -20.96 4.28
CA LYS A 49 21.06 -21.39 5.05
C LYS A 49 21.89 -22.37 4.23
N PHE A 50 23.16 -22.12 4.13
CA PHE A 50 24.13 -23.07 3.63
C PHE A 50 24.94 -23.63 4.77
N ARG A 51 24.93 -24.96 4.93
CA ARG A 51 25.64 -25.66 6.00
C ARG A 51 26.91 -26.30 5.45
N ALA A 52 28.03 -26.06 6.15
CA ALA A 52 29.29 -26.73 5.95
C ALA A 52 29.91 -27.04 7.32
N ASP A 53 30.65 -28.13 7.46
CA ASP A 53 31.29 -28.57 8.70
C ASP A 53 30.33 -28.66 9.92
N ASN A 54 29.07 -29.07 9.65
CA ASN A 54 27.98 -29.18 10.62
C ASN A 54 27.53 -27.87 11.28
N ILE A 55 27.89 -26.73 10.73
CA ILE A 55 27.45 -25.40 11.16
C ILE A 55 26.72 -24.66 10.05
N ASP A 56 25.92 -23.66 10.39
CA ASP A 56 25.34 -22.73 9.41
C ASP A 56 26.46 -21.79 8.92
N TYR A 57 27.15 -22.21 7.84
CA TYR A 57 28.33 -21.51 7.32
C TYR A 57 27.99 -20.18 6.64
N TRP A 58 26.83 -20.11 6.01
CA TRP A 58 26.30 -18.90 5.38
C TRP A 58 24.80 -18.82 5.56
N VAL A 59 24.30 -17.59 5.79
CA VAL A 59 22.89 -17.28 5.91
C VAL A 59 22.57 -16.10 5.02
N GLY A 60 21.70 -16.30 4.04
CA GLY A 60 21.16 -15.23 3.18
C GLY A 60 19.71 -14.94 3.52
N GLN A 61 19.32 -13.66 3.46
CA GLN A 61 17.93 -13.22 3.60
C GLN A 61 17.52 -12.47 2.35
N SER A 62 16.34 -12.79 1.81
CA SER A 62 15.69 -12.02 0.76
C SER A 62 14.61 -11.11 1.34
N ASN A 63 14.39 -9.95 0.71
CA ASN A 63 13.27 -9.07 0.99
C ASN A 63 12.39 -9.02 -0.25
N ASN A 64 11.25 -9.72 -0.22
CA ASN A 64 10.33 -9.85 -1.35
C ASN A 64 9.16 -8.87 -1.26
N GLY A 65 9.16 -7.98 -0.25
CA GLY A 65 8.12 -6.99 -0.05
C GLY A 65 7.21 -7.29 1.11
N TYR A 66 5.94 -7.01 0.94
CA TYR A 66 4.90 -7.18 1.96
C TYR A 66 3.64 -7.75 1.32
N SER A 67 2.90 -8.57 2.07
CA SER A 67 1.59 -9.08 1.68
C SER A 67 0.66 -9.09 2.88
N GLY A 68 -0.64 -8.93 2.65
CA GLY A 68 -1.64 -8.97 3.71
C GLY A 68 -2.93 -8.28 3.32
N ASP A 69 -3.71 -7.86 4.30
CA ASP A 69 -5.06 -7.39 4.09
C ASP A 69 -5.23 -5.91 4.44
N PHE A 70 -6.05 -5.26 3.64
CA PHE A 70 -6.54 -3.91 3.87
C PHE A 70 -8.07 -3.93 3.94
N GLU A 71 -8.59 -3.47 5.05
CA GLU A 71 -10.02 -3.42 5.36
C GLU A 71 -10.51 -1.98 5.31
N SER A 72 -11.61 -1.76 4.62
CA SER A 72 -12.27 -0.47 4.48
C SER A 72 -13.77 -0.59 4.70
N ALA A 73 -14.40 0.46 5.20
CA ALA A 73 -15.85 0.53 5.33
C ALA A 73 -16.53 0.33 3.96
N LEU A 74 -16.00 1.01 2.93
CA LEU A 74 -16.35 0.82 1.52
C LEU A 74 -15.11 1.06 0.67
N ILE A 75 -15.01 0.37 -0.45
CA ILE A 75 -13.98 0.62 -1.46
C ILE A 75 -14.51 1.72 -2.38
N PRO A 76 -13.78 2.87 -2.53
CA PRO A 76 -14.22 3.95 -3.39
C PRO A 76 -14.38 3.51 -4.86
N ASP A 77 -15.43 4.00 -5.52
CA ASP A 77 -15.69 3.71 -6.93
C ASP A 77 -14.53 4.13 -7.84
N ASP A 78 -13.85 5.24 -7.50
CA ASP A 78 -12.65 5.69 -8.22
C ASP A 78 -11.53 4.63 -8.16
N PHE A 79 -11.34 3.98 -7.00
CA PHE A 79 -10.35 2.92 -6.86
C PHE A 79 -10.73 1.67 -7.66
N ARG A 80 -12.01 1.33 -7.68
CA ARG A 80 -12.54 0.21 -8.48
C ARG A 80 -12.26 0.44 -9.97
N GLN A 81 -12.47 1.66 -10.47
CA GLN A 81 -12.20 2.01 -11.86
C GLN A 81 -10.69 2.10 -12.16
N ASP A 82 -9.94 2.85 -11.34
CA ASP A 82 -8.53 3.14 -11.61
C ASP A 82 -7.62 1.91 -11.44
N ILE A 83 -7.92 1.05 -10.45
CA ILE A 83 -7.01 -0.03 -10.03
C ILE A 83 -7.59 -1.40 -10.34
N LEU A 84 -8.86 -1.67 -10.04
CA LEU A 84 -9.45 -2.98 -10.30
C LEU A 84 -9.91 -3.15 -11.75
N GLY A 85 -10.02 -2.04 -12.51
CA GLY A 85 -10.37 -2.06 -13.92
C GLY A 85 -11.86 -2.23 -14.17
N GLU A 86 -12.70 -1.88 -13.19
CA GLU A 86 -14.15 -1.80 -13.40
C GLU A 86 -14.51 -0.65 -14.34
N ILE A 87 -15.54 -0.82 -15.14
CA ILE A 87 -15.95 0.14 -16.16
C ILE A 87 -17.27 0.77 -15.78
N MET A 88 -17.34 2.10 -15.77
CA MET A 88 -18.60 2.81 -15.60
C MET A 88 -19.30 2.94 -16.95
N ASP A 89 -20.53 2.45 -17.05
CA ASP A 89 -21.34 2.58 -18.25
C ASP A 89 -21.94 3.99 -18.41
N SER A 90 -22.60 4.23 -19.51
CA SER A 90 -23.26 5.53 -19.78
C SER A 90 -24.44 5.86 -18.84
N SER A 91 -24.91 4.89 -18.09
CA SER A 91 -26.00 5.00 -17.09
C SER A 91 -25.46 5.22 -15.67
N GLY A 92 -24.13 5.23 -15.48
CA GLY A 92 -23.50 5.36 -14.19
C GLY A 92 -23.43 4.05 -13.38
N VAL A 93 -23.57 2.91 -14.06
CA VAL A 93 -23.43 1.58 -13.44
C VAL A 93 -21.99 1.10 -13.56
N LEU A 94 -21.40 0.69 -12.44
CA LEU A 94 -20.09 0.06 -12.41
C LEU A 94 -20.21 -1.42 -12.81
N VAL A 95 -19.41 -1.83 -13.77
CA VAL A 95 -19.44 -3.19 -14.33
C VAL A 95 -18.04 -3.79 -14.20
N GLU A 96 -17.98 -4.97 -13.58
CA GLU A 96 -16.75 -5.75 -13.48
C GLU A 96 -16.53 -6.54 -14.78
N ASP A 97 -15.39 -6.32 -15.44
CA ASP A 97 -14.96 -7.12 -16.59
C ASP A 97 -14.10 -8.31 -16.11
N ALA A 98 -14.48 -9.53 -16.46
CA ALA A 98 -13.72 -10.72 -16.12
C ALA A 98 -12.30 -10.75 -16.75
N GLY A 99 -12.07 -9.99 -17.81
CA GLY A 99 -10.78 -9.82 -18.47
C GLY A 99 -9.94 -8.66 -17.96
N ALA A 100 -10.48 -7.85 -17.04
CA ALA A 100 -9.78 -6.68 -16.51
C ALA A 100 -8.47 -7.08 -15.81
N LYS A 101 -7.43 -6.29 -16.06
CA LYS A 101 -6.15 -6.42 -15.35
C LYS A 101 -6.05 -5.31 -14.32
N THR A 102 -5.68 -5.68 -13.12
CA THR A 102 -5.41 -4.72 -12.06
C THR A 102 -4.20 -3.85 -12.40
N VAL A 103 -4.27 -2.58 -12.02
CA VAL A 103 -3.21 -1.60 -12.24
C VAL A 103 -2.43 -1.44 -10.93
N PRO A 104 -1.08 -1.39 -10.97
CA PRO A 104 -0.29 -1.13 -9.77
C PRO A 104 -0.53 0.30 -9.25
N PHE A 105 -0.34 0.48 -7.93
CA PHE A 105 -0.54 1.78 -7.29
C PHE A 105 0.41 1.97 -6.11
N ALA A 106 0.63 3.22 -5.70
CA ALA A 106 1.25 3.54 -4.43
C ALA A 106 0.17 3.70 -3.36
N LEU A 107 0.42 3.16 -2.17
CA LEU A 107 -0.43 3.32 -0.99
C LEU A 107 0.27 4.23 0.02
N LEU A 108 -0.38 5.34 0.38
CA LEU A 108 0.10 6.27 1.38
C LEU A 108 -0.82 6.22 2.60
N PHE A 109 -0.26 6.26 3.79
CA PHE A 109 -1.04 6.18 5.03
C PHE A 109 -0.29 6.75 6.23
N GLN A 110 -1.03 6.97 7.32
CA GLN A 110 -0.52 7.46 8.58
C GLN A 110 -1.19 6.72 9.74
N PHE A 111 -0.50 6.66 10.87
CA PHE A 111 -1.09 6.18 12.13
C PHE A 111 -1.19 7.34 13.11
N GLU A 112 -2.33 7.44 13.79
CA GLU A 112 -2.48 8.33 14.94
C GLU A 112 -1.66 7.82 16.12
N GLY A 113 -1.39 8.71 17.07
CA GLY A 113 -0.67 8.36 18.29
C GLY A 113 0.82 8.10 18.12
N ASP A 114 1.38 8.15 16.92
CA ASP A 114 2.82 8.19 16.71
C ASP A 114 3.36 9.57 17.11
N GLU A 115 4.28 9.62 18.07
CA GLU A 115 4.92 10.84 18.55
C GLU A 115 5.51 11.71 17.43
N LYS A 116 5.89 11.11 16.34
CA LYS A 116 6.56 11.76 15.20
C LYS A 116 5.63 11.97 14.01
N ASN A 117 4.33 11.68 14.18
CA ASN A 117 3.32 11.77 13.12
C ASN A 117 3.79 11.19 11.79
N THR A 118 4.42 10.00 11.85
CA THR A 118 5.10 9.41 10.70
C THR A 118 4.12 9.05 9.59
N ARG A 119 4.35 9.55 8.39
CA ARG A 119 3.66 9.22 7.16
C ARG A 119 4.41 8.14 6.41
N HIS A 120 3.70 7.23 5.79
CA HIS A 120 4.24 6.07 5.10
C HIS A 120 3.83 6.06 3.64
N VAL A 121 4.64 5.44 2.78
CA VAL A 121 4.29 5.08 1.41
C VAL A 121 4.84 3.70 1.08
N LEU A 122 4.02 2.90 0.41
CA LEU A 122 4.40 1.69 -0.32
C LEU A 122 4.33 2.02 -1.80
N TYR A 123 5.41 1.77 -2.54
CA TYR A 123 5.58 2.31 -3.89
C TYR A 123 4.88 1.51 -5.00
N ASN A 124 4.77 0.20 -4.85
CA ASN A 124 4.20 -0.67 -5.86
C ASN A 124 3.33 -1.73 -5.21
N CYS A 125 2.07 -1.37 -5.03
CA CYS A 125 1.05 -2.26 -4.52
C CYS A 125 0.22 -2.82 -5.67
N SER A 126 -0.22 -4.05 -5.51
CA SER A 126 -1.30 -4.65 -6.28
C SER A 126 -2.40 -5.09 -5.32
N ALA A 127 -3.64 -5.02 -5.76
CA ALA A 127 -4.81 -5.44 -4.98
C ALA A 127 -5.52 -6.57 -5.68
N THR A 128 -6.07 -7.52 -4.91
CA THR A 128 -7.04 -8.48 -5.41
C THR A 128 -8.43 -7.86 -5.42
N ARG A 129 -9.36 -8.47 -6.12
CA ARG A 129 -10.77 -8.10 -6.05
C ARG A 129 -11.32 -8.36 -4.65
N PRO A 130 -12.20 -7.49 -4.11
CA PRO A 130 -12.81 -7.71 -2.81
C PRO A 130 -13.77 -8.89 -2.84
N SER A 131 -13.93 -9.54 -1.70
CA SER A 131 -15.01 -10.50 -1.50
C SER A 131 -16.33 -9.76 -1.33
N VAL A 132 -17.42 -10.36 -1.79
CA VAL A 132 -18.78 -9.86 -1.55
C VAL A 132 -19.38 -10.62 -0.39
N SER A 133 -19.66 -9.91 0.71
CA SER A 133 -20.29 -10.48 1.90
C SER A 133 -21.35 -9.52 2.41
N GLY A 134 -22.33 -10.06 3.09
CA GLY A 134 -23.38 -9.28 3.74
C GLY A 134 -24.18 -10.16 4.69
N SER A 135 -24.66 -9.58 5.78
CA SER A 135 -25.54 -10.23 6.75
C SER A 135 -26.85 -9.45 6.91
N THR A 136 -27.91 -10.15 7.32
CA THR A 136 -29.18 -9.53 7.70
C THR A 136 -29.00 -8.70 8.98
N THR A 137 -29.67 -7.56 9.04
CA THR A 137 -29.75 -6.75 10.27
C THR A 137 -30.57 -7.50 11.32
N GLU A 138 -29.99 -7.66 12.51
CA GLU A 138 -30.66 -8.18 13.71
C GLU A 138 -31.12 -7.01 14.61
N GLU A 139 -31.16 -7.21 15.93
CA GLU A 139 -31.58 -6.16 16.88
C GLU A 139 -30.58 -4.99 16.94
N GLU A 140 -29.27 -5.26 16.69
CA GLU A 140 -28.21 -4.25 16.61
C GLU A 140 -27.70 -4.12 15.18
N ILE A 141 -27.32 -2.90 14.79
CA ILE A 141 -26.75 -2.62 13.47
C ILE A 141 -25.23 -2.87 13.56
N GLU A 142 -24.76 -3.90 12.89
CA GLU A 142 -23.34 -4.17 12.71
C GLU A 142 -22.89 -3.70 11.31
N PRO A 143 -22.06 -2.63 11.22
CA PRO A 143 -21.51 -2.22 9.93
C PRO A 143 -20.67 -3.33 9.32
N GLN A 144 -20.86 -3.57 8.03
CA GLN A 144 -20.05 -4.51 7.25
C GLN A 144 -18.92 -3.77 6.57
N THR A 145 -17.77 -4.44 6.41
CA THR A 145 -16.57 -3.91 5.77
C THR A 145 -16.20 -4.72 4.55
N GLU A 146 -15.41 -4.11 3.67
CA GLU A 146 -14.83 -4.77 2.49
C GLU A 146 -13.33 -4.96 2.71
N THR A 147 -12.80 -6.12 2.31
CA THR A 147 -11.38 -6.45 2.47
C THR A 147 -10.74 -6.74 1.12
N LEU A 148 -9.57 -6.14 0.91
CA LEU A 148 -8.69 -6.39 -0.22
C LEU A 148 -7.41 -7.07 0.28
N THR A 149 -6.94 -8.11 -0.41
CA THR A 149 -5.58 -8.58 -0.20
C THR A 149 -4.63 -7.74 -1.03
N LEU A 150 -3.62 -7.17 -0.37
CA LEU A 150 -2.59 -6.32 -0.95
C LEU A 150 -1.25 -7.04 -1.00
N THR A 151 -0.51 -6.81 -2.07
CA THR A 151 0.90 -7.20 -2.18
C THR A 151 1.70 -5.96 -2.57
N ALA A 152 2.78 -5.67 -1.84
CA ALA A 152 3.68 -4.56 -2.11
C ALA A 152 5.07 -5.08 -2.45
N VAL A 153 5.54 -4.76 -3.64
CA VAL A 153 6.86 -5.19 -4.16
C VAL A 153 7.74 -3.98 -4.47
N SER A 154 9.00 -4.23 -4.82
CA SER A 154 9.96 -3.17 -5.13
C SER A 154 9.71 -2.50 -6.47
N VAL A 155 10.10 -1.22 -6.56
CA VAL A 155 10.30 -0.46 -7.80
C VAL A 155 11.74 0.00 -7.90
N HIS A 156 12.26 0.09 -9.12
CA HIS A 156 13.58 0.64 -9.36
C HIS A 156 13.56 2.17 -9.31
N ASN A 157 14.40 2.75 -8.45
CA ASN A 157 14.64 4.18 -8.42
C ASN A 157 15.93 4.50 -9.17
N SER A 158 15.81 5.11 -10.34
CA SER A 158 16.96 5.41 -11.22
C SER A 158 17.92 6.44 -10.62
N SER A 159 17.43 7.37 -9.80
CA SER A 159 18.28 8.40 -9.17
C SER A 159 19.19 7.83 -8.11
N LEU A 160 18.73 6.83 -7.37
CA LEU A 160 19.50 6.15 -6.34
C LEU A 160 20.19 4.87 -6.84
N ASN A 161 19.78 4.37 -8.02
CA ASN A 161 20.14 3.04 -8.53
C ASN A 161 19.87 1.94 -7.48
N LYS A 162 18.66 1.98 -6.88
CA LYS A 162 18.22 1.04 -5.84
C LYS A 162 16.77 0.65 -6.04
N ASP A 163 16.42 -0.54 -5.56
CA ASP A 163 15.05 -1.03 -5.55
C ASP A 163 14.41 -0.68 -4.22
N LEU A 164 13.32 0.09 -4.28
CA LEU A 164 12.62 0.64 -3.13
C LEU A 164 11.25 -0.03 -2.98
N ILE A 165 10.89 -0.41 -1.74
CA ILE A 165 9.57 -0.96 -1.43
C ILE A 165 8.72 0.07 -0.71
N LYS A 166 9.29 0.72 0.30
CA LYS A 166 8.59 1.70 1.15
C LYS A 166 9.47 2.85 1.56
N ALA A 167 8.83 3.96 1.88
CA ALA A 167 9.47 5.06 2.61
C ALA A 167 8.58 5.54 3.76
N ARG A 168 9.19 6.30 4.65
CA ARG A 168 8.50 6.96 5.77
C ARG A 168 9.07 8.36 5.95
N CYS A 169 8.20 9.28 6.31
CA CYS A 169 8.52 10.68 6.54
C CYS A 169 8.00 11.09 7.91
N LYS A 170 8.84 11.71 8.72
CA LYS A 170 8.44 12.28 10.03
C LYS A 170 8.00 13.72 9.84
N GLU A 171 7.25 14.25 10.80
CA GLU A 171 6.79 15.64 10.76
C GLU A 171 7.93 16.67 10.64
N SER A 172 9.13 16.33 11.14
CA SER A 172 10.33 17.17 11.04
C SER A 172 10.98 17.19 9.66
N ASP A 173 10.61 16.28 8.77
CA ASP A 173 11.28 16.09 7.50
C ASP A 173 10.70 17.02 6.42
N ALA A 174 11.53 17.57 5.55
CA ALA A 174 11.13 18.58 4.56
C ALA A 174 9.94 18.19 3.66
N PRO A 175 9.80 16.95 3.15
CA PRO A 175 8.68 16.57 2.28
C PRO A 175 7.37 16.30 3.02
N TYR A 176 7.32 16.46 4.34
CA TYR A 176 6.13 16.11 5.13
C TYR A 176 4.86 16.84 4.68
N SER A 177 4.94 18.15 4.48
CA SER A 177 3.75 18.96 4.13
C SER A 177 3.10 18.53 2.81
N THR A 178 3.89 18.11 1.84
CA THR A 178 3.43 17.72 0.50
C THR A 178 3.28 16.21 0.31
N TRP A 179 3.41 15.41 1.37
CA TRP A 179 3.45 13.94 1.30
C TRP A 179 2.22 13.31 0.64
N PHE A 180 1.05 13.90 0.85
CA PHE A 180 -0.21 13.43 0.26
C PHE A 180 -0.62 14.18 -1.03
N GLU A 181 0.19 15.14 -1.48
CA GLU A 181 -0.03 15.85 -2.74
C GLU A 181 0.64 15.14 -3.92
N ALA A 182 1.78 14.49 -3.66
CA ALA A 182 2.52 13.71 -4.65
C ALA A 182 3.28 12.56 -3.98
N VAL A 183 3.42 11.44 -4.68
CA VAL A 183 4.23 10.30 -4.18
C VAL A 183 5.70 10.71 -4.14
N TYR A 184 6.25 10.76 -2.93
CA TYR A 184 7.65 11.14 -2.72
C TYR A 184 8.61 10.14 -3.37
N GLN A 185 9.51 10.65 -4.18
CA GLN A 185 10.61 9.88 -4.78
C GLN A 185 11.96 10.44 -4.32
N PRO A 186 12.78 9.64 -3.62
CA PRO A 186 14.09 10.09 -3.18
C PRO A 186 15.04 10.26 -4.38
N THR A 187 15.85 11.32 -4.36
CA THR A 187 16.78 11.65 -5.43
C THR A 187 18.26 11.57 -5.01
N THR A 188 18.52 11.66 -3.70
CA THR A 188 19.88 11.65 -3.16
C THR A 188 19.90 10.87 -1.85
N ILE A 189 21.06 10.27 -1.54
CA ILE A 189 21.34 9.68 -0.23
C ILE A 189 22.31 10.62 0.47
N SER A 190 21.96 11.08 1.69
CA SER A 190 22.94 11.70 2.57
C SER A 190 23.95 10.64 2.99
N GLY A 191 25.22 10.87 2.67
CA GLY A 191 26.34 10.03 3.09
C GLY A 191 26.62 10.15 4.58
#